data_6d4d7a5b3553cff1d673c679378fac3b
#
_entry.id   6d4d7a5b3553cff1d673c679378fac3b
#
_cell.length_a   1.000
_cell.length_b   1.000
_cell.length_c   1.000
_cell.angle_alpha   90.00
_cell.angle_beta   90.00
_cell.angle_gamma   90.00
#
_symmetry.space_group_name_H-M   'P 1'
#
loop_
_entity.id
_entity.type
_entity.pdbx_description
1 polymer ?
#
loop_
_entity_poly.entity_id
_entity_poly.type
_entity_poly.pdbx_seq_one_letter_code
_entity_poly.pdbx_strand_id
1 'polypeptide(L)' 'MDFDVYLDKKLVFEHLTEEEAQEKRETFQKMIKAGVKSCYTVDQVIVKPHLDDFI' A
#
# COMPACT_ATOMS: atom_id res chain seq x y z
N MET A 1 13.57 5.66 7.11
CA MET A 1 12.27 6.26 6.81
C MET A 1 11.24 5.16 6.62
N ASP A 2 10.09 5.30 7.24
CA ASP A 2 9.04 4.31 7.13
C ASP A 2 8.05 4.70 6.03
N PHE A 3 7.34 3.70 5.53
CA PHE A 3 6.35 3.89 4.48
C PHE A 3 5.03 3.30 4.91
N ASP A 4 3.96 3.88 4.36
CA ASP A 4 2.60 3.40 4.57
C ASP A 4 2.03 2.92 3.24
N VAL A 5 1.18 1.92 3.29
CA VAL A 5 0.50 1.41 2.10
C VAL A 5 -0.98 1.66 2.26
N TYR A 6 -1.57 2.26 1.23
CA TYR A 6 -2.99 2.59 1.18
C TYR A 6 -3.66 1.79 0.08
N LEU A 7 -4.88 1.40 0.32
CA LEU A 7 -5.73 0.76 -0.69
C LEU A 7 -7.02 1.56 -0.77
N ASP A 8 -7.19 2.27 -1.88
CA ASP A 8 -8.34 3.14 -2.12
C ASP A 8 -8.57 4.12 -0.96
N LYS A 9 -7.54 4.88 -0.62
CA LYS A 9 -7.54 5.89 0.45
C LYS A 9 -7.63 5.32 1.87
N LYS A 10 -7.65 4.00 2.01
CA LYS A 10 -7.69 3.35 3.30
C LYS A 10 -6.30 2.86 3.68
N LEU A 11 -5.84 3.25 4.85
CA LEU A 11 -4.56 2.78 5.36
C LEU A 11 -4.64 1.30 5.70
N VAL A 12 -3.81 0.48 5.09
CA VAL A 12 -3.79 -0.97 5.33
C VAL A 12 -2.52 -1.43 6.03
N PHE A 13 -1.41 -0.76 5.79
CA PHE A 13 -0.15 -1.04 6.48
C PHE A 13 0.54 0.27 6.80
N GLU A 14 1.24 0.31 7.92
CA GLU A 14 2.04 1.47 8.28
C GLU A 14 3.37 1.04 8.89
N HIS A 15 4.33 1.95 8.92
CA HIS A 15 5.65 1.72 9.49
C HIS A 15 6.39 0.55 8.83
N LEU A 16 6.31 0.47 7.51
CA LEU A 16 7.05 -0.54 6.75
C LEU A 16 8.35 0.04 6.24
N THR A 17 9.36 -0.82 6.08
CA THR A 17 10.57 -0.42 5.37
C THR A 17 10.23 -0.27 3.89
N GLU A 18 11.14 0.36 3.13
CA GLU A 18 10.93 0.53 1.70
C GLU A 18 10.71 -0.82 1.01
N GLU A 19 11.52 -1.82 1.37
CA GLU A 19 11.38 -3.14 0.77
C GLU A 19 10.04 -3.78 1.11
N GLU A 20 9.64 -3.69 2.38
CA GLU A 20 8.37 -4.25 2.81
C GLU A 20 7.19 -3.56 2.13
N ALA A 21 7.27 -2.24 1.98
CA ALA A 21 6.22 -1.49 1.31
C ALA A 21 6.07 -1.91 -0.15
N GLN A 22 7.19 -2.11 -0.84
CA GLN A 22 7.16 -2.56 -2.23
C GLN A 22 6.61 -3.98 -2.34
N GLU A 23 6.97 -4.86 -1.42
CA GLU A 23 6.44 -6.21 -1.38
C GLU A 23 4.92 -6.20 -1.22
N LYS A 24 4.43 -5.40 -0.30
CA LYS A 24 2.99 -5.31 -0.06
C LYS A 24 2.27 -4.75 -1.28
N ARG A 25 2.85 -3.74 -1.90
CA ARG A 25 2.28 -3.17 -3.12
C ARG A 25 2.16 -4.23 -4.21
N GLU A 26 3.24 -4.97 -4.44
CA GLU A 26 3.22 -6.02 -5.47
C GLU A 26 2.21 -7.11 -5.13
N THR A 27 2.14 -7.52 -3.88
CA THR A 27 1.19 -8.52 -3.43
C THR A 27 -0.24 -8.08 -3.73
N PHE A 28 -0.60 -6.85 -3.36
CA PHE A 28 -1.94 -6.32 -3.64
C PHE A 28 -2.22 -6.23 -5.13
N GLN A 29 -1.23 -5.80 -5.90
CA GLN A 29 -1.41 -5.69 -7.35
C GLN A 29 -1.64 -7.06 -7.99
N LYS A 30 -0.92 -8.07 -7.53
CA LYS A 30 -1.12 -9.44 -8.02
C LYS A 30 -2.51 -9.96 -7.65
N MET A 31 -2.96 -9.69 -6.43
CA MET A 31 -4.29 -10.11 -5.99
C MET A 31 -5.39 -9.46 -6.82
N ILE A 32 -5.24 -8.17 -7.12
CA ILE A 32 -6.19 -7.46 -7.94
C ILE A 32 -6.22 -8.01 -9.36
N LYS A 33 -5.06 -8.25 -9.95
CA LYS A 33 -4.96 -8.80 -11.30
C LYS A 33 -5.52 -10.21 -11.39
N ALA A 34 -5.39 -10.98 -10.31
CA ALA A 34 -5.92 -12.33 -10.26
C ALA A 34 -7.43 -12.37 -9.98
N GLY A 35 -8.05 -11.21 -9.74
CA GLY A 35 -9.48 -11.14 -9.47
C GLY A 35 -9.86 -11.38 -8.03
N VAL A 36 -8.89 -11.54 -7.13
CA VAL A 36 -9.16 -11.80 -5.71
C VAL A 36 -9.81 -10.57 -5.06
N LYS A 37 -9.40 -9.39 -5.48
CA LYS A 37 -9.95 -8.12 -4.99
C LYS A 37 -10.53 -7.32 -6.15
N SER A 38 -11.58 -7.83 -6.74
CA SER A 38 -12.14 -7.28 -7.98
C SER A 38 -12.77 -5.89 -7.81
N CYS A 39 -13.04 -5.47 -6.58
CA CYS A 39 -13.58 -4.13 -6.33
C CYS A 39 -12.52 -3.03 -6.35
N TYR A 40 -11.24 -3.40 -6.51
CA TYR A 40 -10.14 -2.44 -6.55
C TYR A 40 -9.39 -2.55 -7.88
N THR A 41 -8.66 -1.50 -8.22
CA THR A 41 -7.76 -1.49 -9.37
C THR A 41 -6.33 -1.37 -8.88
N VAL A 42 -5.36 -1.73 -9.73
CA VAL A 42 -3.94 -1.65 -9.37
C VAL A 42 -3.53 -0.21 -9.06
N ASP A 43 -4.19 0.77 -9.65
CA ASP A 43 -3.88 2.18 -9.43
C ASP A 43 -4.28 2.66 -8.03
N GLN A 44 -5.11 1.90 -7.33
CA GLN A 44 -5.56 2.25 -5.99
C GLN A 44 -4.59 1.81 -4.90
N VAL A 45 -3.57 1.05 -5.26
CA VAL A 45 -2.51 0.64 -4.33
C VAL A 45 -1.46 1.73 -4.31
N ILE A 46 -1.36 2.45 -3.21
CA ILE A 46 -0.48 3.61 -3.09
C ILE A 46 0.48 3.42 -1.93
N VAL A 47 1.75 3.70 -2.17
CA VAL A 47 2.78 3.71 -1.14
C VAL A 47 3.20 5.15 -0.92
N LYS A 48 3.17 5.60 0.33
CA LYS A 48 3.58 6.95 0.71
C LYS A 48 4.55 6.90 1.87
N PRO A 49 5.49 7.85 1.95
CA PRO A 49 6.34 7.95 3.13
C PRO A 49 5.48 8.23 4.35
N HIS A 50 5.81 7.56 5.45
CA HIS A 50 5.12 7.82 6.71
C HIS A 50 5.55 9.19 7.24
N LEU A 51 4.60 10.07 7.47
CA LEU A 51 4.86 11.38 7.99
C LEU A 51 4.40 11.45 9.44
N ASP A 52 5.36 11.64 10.33
CA ASP A 52 5.06 11.94 11.72
C ASP A 52 4.77 13.42 11.81
N ASP A 53 3.53 13.72 11.84
CA ASP A 53 3.10 15.11 11.82
C ASP A 53 3.07 15.67 13.24
N PHE A 54 4.25 16.02 13.71
CA PHE A 54 4.37 16.64 15.02
C PHE A 54 4.39 18.13 14.91
N ILE A 55 3.78 18.69 15.84
CA ILE A 55 3.77 20.14 15.96
C ILE A 55 4.18 20.54 17.34
#